data_38de15c2d4ccd9fe9b8e480963528b08
#
_entry.id   38de15c2d4ccd9fe9b8e480963528b08
#
_cell.length_a   1.000
_cell.length_b   1.000
_cell.length_c   1.000
_cell.angle_alpha   90.00
_cell.angle_beta   90.00
_cell.angle_gamma   90.00
#
_symmetry.space_group_name_H-M   'P 1'
#
loop_
_entity.id
_entity.type
_entity.pdbx_description
1 polymer ?
#
loop_
_entity_poly.entity_id
_entity_poly.type
_entity_poly.pdbx_seq_one_letter_code
_entity_poly.pdbx_strand_id
1 'polypeptide(L)'
;QESKAPAKTELLSVRNLLAGIVILLSVLILLTLWGLLSRQSEKPPEVIAPESVSEAASELVSENVTLTPNFVGRDYDAEVRNNRSYIDEYLFYVTLEYSDTVEKGKIIRQEPEAGDVIEKGGTVSLVVSKGPQLVQMPDVIGFTQEGAVSELESRGLTPSCFMVVNDGSYAAGCVVSASEDAGSMVEVGTTIVLYIAGDVPADAPAEPEAPSDTGTPAGGDAAQGGVEYDTD
;
A
#
# COMPACT_ATOMS: atom_id res chain seq x y z
N GLN A 1 -57.35 -28.28 -22.22
CA GLN A 1 -57.09 -27.05 -21.44
C GLN A 1 -55.68 -26.54 -21.76
N GLU A 2 -55.69 -25.50 -22.51
CA GLU A 2 -54.56 -24.81 -23.12
C GLU A 2 -53.90 -23.92 -22.02
N SER A 3 -52.67 -24.22 -21.64
CA SER A 3 -51.84 -23.36 -20.79
C SER A 3 -51.08 -22.39 -21.67
N LYS A 4 -51.53 -21.18 -21.68
CA LYS A 4 -50.98 -20.01 -22.38
C LYS A 4 -49.73 -19.52 -21.70
N ALA A 5 -48.58 -19.66 -22.33
CA ALA A 5 -47.31 -19.07 -21.86
C ALA A 5 -47.37 -17.53 -21.90
N PRO A 6 -46.84 -16.82 -20.92
CA PRO A 6 -46.82 -15.35 -20.93
C PRO A 6 -45.78 -14.80 -21.90
N ALA A 7 -46.13 -13.72 -22.52
CA ALA A 7 -45.54 -13.10 -23.67
C ALA A 7 -44.15 -12.53 -23.49
N LYS A 8 -43.24 -12.84 -24.39
CA LYS A 8 -41.89 -12.23 -24.59
C LYS A 8 -41.92 -10.73 -24.98
N THR A 9 -43.07 -10.11 -25.06
CA THR A 9 -43.26 -8.73 -25.51
C THR A 9 -43.02 -7.68 -24.42
N GLU A 10 -43.15 -8.02 -23.15
CA GLU A 10 -42.95 -7.06 -22.03
C GLU A 10 -41.46 -6.74 -21.77
N LEU A 11 -40.58 -7.74 -21.91
CA LEU A 11 -39.12 -7.55 -21.68
C LEU A 11 -38.47 -6.68 -22.78
N LEU A 12 -38.97 -6.71 -23.98
CA LEU A 12 -38.49 -5.88 -25.08
C LEU A 12 -38.89 -4.41 -24.91
N SER A 13 -40.04 -4.14 -24.30
CA SER A 13 -40.53 -2.79 -23.99
C SER A 13 -39.67 -2.10 -22.90
N VAL A 14 -39.36 -2.79 -21.82
CA VAL A 14 -38.52 -2.24 -20.73
C VAL A 14 -37.10 -1.98 -21.20
N ARG A 15 -36.54 -2.86 -22.04
CA ARG A 15 -35.17 -2.68 -22.57
C ARG A 15 -35.09 -1.48 -23.50
N ASN A 16 -36.11 -1.28 -24.34
CA ASN A 16 -36.20 -0.13 -25.25
C ASN A 16 -36.45 1.17 -24.48
N LEU A 17 -37.22 1.12 -23.37
CA LEU A 17 -37.47 2.26 -22.50
C LEU A 17 -36.16 2.67 -21.76
N LEU A 18 -35.40 1.69 -21.24
CA LEU A 18 -34.09 1.94 -20.61
C LEU A 18 -33.06 2.49 -21.61
N ALA A 19 -33.02 1.95 -22.83
CA ALA A 19 -32.16 2.46 -23.87
C ALA A 19 -32.54 3.92 -24.27
N GLY A 20 -33.82 4.24 -24.33
CA GLY A 20 -34.30 5.62 -24.54
C GLY A 20 -33.88 6.58 -23.47
N ILE A 21 -33.94 6.18 -22.18
CA ILE A 21 -33.51 6.99 -21.02
C ILE A 21 -32.01 7.24 -21.09
N VAL A 22 -31.19 6.23 -21.40
CA VAL A 22 -29.72 6.38 -21.50
C VAL A 22 -29.35 7.35 -22.64
N ILE A 23 -30.01 7.26 -23.78
CA ILE A 23 -29.80 8.17 -24.92
C ILE A 23 -30.21 9.60 -24.53
N LEU A 24 -31.33 9.77 -23.84
CA LEU A 24 -31.82 11.09 -23.42
C LEU A 24 -30.86 11.75 -22.41
N LEU A 25 -30.33 10.97 -21.45
CA LEU A 25 -29.34 11.43 -20.49
C LEU A 25 -28.01 11.79 -21.17
N SER A 26 -27.56 11.02 -22.15
CA SER A 26 -26.32 11.32 -22.89
C SER A 26 -26.46 12.59 -23.73
N VAL A 27 -27.60 12.83 -24.35
CA VAL A 27 -27.89 14.08 -25.09
C VAL A 27 -27.95 15.27 -24.12
N LEU A 28 -28.54 15.11 -22.94
CA LEU A 28 -28.60 16.17 -21.94
C LEU A 28 -27.21 16.56 -21.45
N ILE A 29 -26.33 15.56 -21.21
CA ILE A 29 -24.93 15.78 -20.82
C ILE A 29 -24.16 16.51 -21.93
N LEU A 30 -24.34 16.11 -23.17
CA LEU A 30 -23.70 16.76 -24.32
C LEU A 30 -24.17 18.21 -24.50
N LEU A 31 -25.46 18.49 -24.29
CA LEU A 31 -26.01 19.84 -24.37
C LEU A 31 -25.51 20.73 -23.21
N THR A 32 -25.36 20.17 -22.01
CA THR A 32 -24.79 20.90 -20.87
C THR A 32 -23.30 21.20 -21.07
N LEU A 33 -22.53 20.22 -21.58
CA LEU A 33 -21.12 20.39 -21.95
C LEU A 33 -20.96 21.42 -23.09
N TRP A 34 -21.81 21.41 -24.09
CA TRP A 34 -21.77 22.41 -25.15
C TRP A 34 -22.16 23.79 -24.66
N GLY A 35 -23.14 23.89 -23.76
CA GLY A 35 -23.51 25.14 -23.11
C GLY A 35 -22.38 25.75 -22.25
N LEU A 36 -21.58 24.91 -21.57
CA LEU A 36 -20.37 25.35 -20.86
C LEU A 36 -19.28 25.82 -21.84
N LEU A 37 -19.04 25.05 -22.90
CA LEU A 37 -18.01 25.38 -23.90
C LEU A 37 -18.35 26.63 -24.73
N SER A 38 -19.63 26.86 -24.98
CA SER A 38 -20.10 28.03 -25.75
C SER A 38 -20.05 29.34 -24.95
N ARG A 39 -19.87 29.30 -23.63
CA ARG A 39 -19.70 30.51 -22.80
C ARG A 39 -18.31 31.12 -22.88
N GLN A 40 -17.33 30.44 -23.53
CA GLN A 40 -15.97 30.98 -23.67
C GLN A 40 -15.72 31.81 -24.94
N SER A 41 -16.74 32.13 -25.73
CA SER A 41 -16.58 32.87 -26.97
C SER A 41 -17.41 34.16 -27.03
N GLU A 42 -17.44 34.93 -25.93
CA GLU A 42 -17.84 36.34 -25.99
C GLU A 42 -16.59 37.19 -26.08
N LYS A 43 -16.36 37.69 -27.29
CA LYS A 43 -15.39 38.72 -27.63
C LYS A 43 -15.68 39.99 -26.77
N PRO A 44 -14.69 40.56 -26.08
CA PRO A 44 -14.90 41.73 -25.24
C PRO A 44 -15.35 42.91 -26.12
N PRO A 45 -16.27 43.75 -25.66
CA PRO A 45 -16.59 45.01 -26.34
C PRO A 45 -15.39 45.96 -26.27
N GLU A 46 -15.14 46.63 -27.34
CA GLU A 46 -14.12 47.64 -27.58
C GLU A 46 -14.24 48.77 -26.52
N VAL A 47 -13.19 48.91 -25.73
CA VAL A 47 -13.11 49.84 -24.61
C VAL A 47 -12.84 51.25 -25.13
N ILE A 48 -13.80 52.13 -24.93
CA ILE A 48 -13.55 53.59 -24.88
C ILE A 48 -12.85 53.86 -23.55
N ALA A 49 -11.60 54.29 -23.61
CA ALA A 49 -10.82 54.62 -22.42
C ALA A 49 -11.43 55.83 -21.66
N PRO A 50 -11.44 55.75 -20.33
CA PRO A 50 -11.08 56.89 -19.51
C PRO A 50 -9.80 56.54 -18.72
N GLU A 51 -8.73 57.25 -19.06
CA GLU A 51 -7.58 57.42 -18.17
C GLU A 51 -8.08 57.91 -16.80
N SER A 52 -7.49 57.33 -15.75
CA SER A 52 -7.40 57.85 -14.38
C SER A 52 -8.16 57.20 -13.24
N VAL A 53 -8.46 55.87 -13.29
CA VAL A 53 -8.93 55.14 -12.07
C VAL A 53 -8.16 53.84 -11.79
N SER A 54 -7.10 53.55 -12.58
CA SER A 54 -6.44 52.25 -12.55
C SER A 54 -5.25 52.14 -11.57
N GLU A 55 -4.78 53.24 -10.99
CA GLU A 55 -3.58 53.23 -10.16
C GLU A 55 -3.90 52.91 -8.67
N ALA A 56 -5.06 53.39 -8.17
CA ALA A 56 -5.44 53.14 -6.78
C ALA A 56 -6.01 51.74 -6.50
N ALA A 57 -6.58 51.09 -7.52
CA ALA A 57 -7.10 49.70 -7.36
C ALA A 57 -5.99 48.62 -7.48
N SER A 58 -4.92 48.92 -8.21
CA SER A 58 -3.76 48.06 -8.35
C SER A 58 -2.86 48.07 -7.12
N GLU A 59 -2.79 49.18 -6.39
CA GLU A 59 -2.02 49.30 -5.15
C GLU A 59 -2.70 48.58 -3.96
N LEU A 60 -4.03 48.58 -3.91
CA LEU A 60 -4.78 47.92 -2.82
C LEU A 60 -4.82 46.38 -2.94
N VAL A 61 -4.60 45.83 -4.14
CA VAL A 61 -4.52 44.34 -4.33
C VAL A 61 -3.13 43.81 -4.03
N SER A 62 -2.09 44.68 -4.12
CA SER A 62 -0.69 44.25 -3.91
C SER A 62 -0.27 44.12 -2.45
N GLU A 63 -1.03 44.63 -1.50
CA GLU A 63 -0.62 44.70 -0.08
C GLU A 63 -0.99 43.43 0.72
N ASN A 64 -1.87 42.57 0.20
CA ASN A 64 -2.41 41.41 0.94
C ASN A 64 -2.13 40.04 0.28
N VAL A 65 -1.27 40.02 -0.70
CA VAL A 65 -0.89 38.77 -1.39
C VAL A 65 0.61 38.51 -1.29
N THR A 66 0.97 37.24 -1.28
CA THR A 66 2.36 36.78 -1.27
C THR A 66 2.52 35.61 -2.25
N LEU A 67 3.76 35.24 -2.57
CA LEU A 67 4.04 34.06 -3.40
C LEU A 67 4.27 32.85 -2.52
N THR A 68 3.66 31.74 -2.89
CA THR A 68 3.84 30.47 -2.20
C THR A 68 5.31 30.00 -2.34
N PRO A 69 6.04 29.81 -1.24
CA PRO A 69 7.40 29.27 -1.30
C PRO A 69 7.43 27.84 -1.78
N ASN A 70 8.59 27.37 -2.25
CA ASN A 70 8.78 25.96 -2.54
C ASN A 70 9.07 25.18 -1.26
N PHE A 71 8.12 24.35 -0.85
CA PHE A 71 8.24 23.43 0.30
C PHE A 71 8.56 22.00 -0.11
N VAL A 72 8.34 21.63 -1.39
CA VAL A 72 8.56 20.25 -1.87
C VAL A 72 10.02 19.83 -1.66
N GLY A 73 10.22 18.63 -1.12
CA GLY A 73 11.53 18.06 -0.80
C GLY A 73 12.15 18.52 0.52
N ARG A 74 11.58 19.54 1.18
CA ARG A 74 12.05 20.00 2.51
C ARG A 74 11.55 19.07 3.60
N ASP A 75 12.27 19.02 4.71
CA ASP A 75 11.83 18.36 5.92
C ASP A 75 10.75 19.22 6.61
N TYR A 76 9.56 18.63 6.80
CA TYR A 76 8.43 19.35 7.37
C TYR A 76 8.67 19.80 8.81
N ASP A 77 9.16 18.89 9.67
CA ASP A 77 9.34 19.19 11.10
C ASP A 77 10.55 20.10 11.36
N ALA A 78 11.65 19.89 10.64
CA ALA A 78 12.87 20.64 10.84
C ALA A 78 12.86 22.03 10.16
N GLU A 79 12.29 22.15 8.97
CA GLU A 79 12.43 23.36 8.16
C GLU A 79 11.15 24.19 8.04
N VAL A 80 9.96 23.58 8.18
CA VAL A 80 8.68 24.27 7.91
C VAL A 80 7.88 24.49 9.20
N ARG A 81 7.57 23.44 9.92
CA ARG A 81 6.65 23.43 11.07
C ARG A 81 7.01 24.43 12.18
N ASN A 82 8.29 24.61 12.45
CA ASN A 82 8.79 25.46 13.52
C ASN A 82 9.41 26.78 13.02
N ASN A 83 9.31 27.02 11.71
CA ASN A 83 9.85 28.25 11.10
C ASN A 83 8.86 29.39 11.24
N ARG A 84 9.19 30.38 12.11
CA ARG A 84 8.33 31.53 12.38
C ARG A 84 7.97 32.32 11.13
N SER A 85 8.91 32.46 10.19
CA SER A 85 8.63 33.20 8.95
C SER A 85 7.51 32.57 8.13
N TYR A 86 7.33 31.26 8.23
CA TYR A 86 6.26 30.57 7.51
C TYR A 86 4.96 30.51 8.31
N ILE A 87 5.03 30.22 9.62
CA ILE A 87 3.82 30.11 10.46
C ILE A 87 3.12 31.46 10.71
N ASP A 88 3.86 32.56 10.63
CA ASP A 88 3.30 33.90 10.73
C ASP A 88 2.64 34.36 9.42
N GLU A 89 2.98 33.72 8.27
CA GLU A 89 2.55 34.11 6.93
C GLU A 89 1.54 33.16 6.29
N TYR A 90 1.57 31.86 6.67
CA TYR A 90 0.73 30.80 6.09
C TYR A 90 0.08 29.93 7.15
N LEU A 91 -1.10 29.39 6.83
CA LEU A 91 -1.72 28.30 7.55
C LEU A 91 -1.37 26.97 6.85
N PHE A 92 -0.88 25.97 7.57
CA PHE A 92 -0.54 24.67 6.98
C PHE A 92 -1.61 23.63 7.28
N TYR A 93 -2.10 22.99 6.21
CA TYR A 93 -2.90 21.78 6.29
C TYR A 93 -2.03 20.60 5.86
N VAL A 94 -1.77 19.65 6.78
CA VAL A 94 -0.83 18.57 6.55
C VAL A 94 -1.53 17.23 6.48
N THR A 95 -1.27 16.50 5.41
CA THR A 95 -1.66 15.10 5.24
C THR A 95 -0.43 14.21 5.12
N LEU A 96 -0.57 12.94 5.51
CA LEU A 96 0.52 11.99 5.50
C LEU A 96 0.24 10.90 4.47
N GLU A 97 1.22 10.60 3.62
CA GLU A 97 1.13 9.59 2.56
C GLU A 97 2.37 8.70 2.58
N TYR A 98 2.24 7.40 2.25
CA TYR A 98 3.38 6.53 2.05
C TYR A 98 4.05 6.87 0.72
N SER A 99 5.38 6.77 0.69
CA SER A 99 6.17 7.00 -0.53
C SER A 99 7.44 6.15 -0.48
N ASP A 100 7.67 5.40 -1.55
CA ASP A 100 8.88 4.58 -1.74
C ASP A 100 10.04 5.41 -2.31
N THR A 101 9.74 6.64 -2.79
CA THR A 101 10.73 7.52 -3.44
C THR A 101 11.10 8.74 -2.61
N VAL A 102 10.25 9.13 -1.68
CA VAL A 102 10.46 10.31 -0.82
C VAL A 102 10.66 9.86 0.61
N GLU A 103 11.79 10.26 1.21
CA GLU A 103 12.14 9.92 2.58
C GLU A 103 11.08 10.40 3.58
N LYS A 104 10.93 9.65 4.67
CA LYS A 104 10.02 9.99 5.76
C LYS A 104 10.30 11.39 6.31
N GLY A 105 9.24 12.17 6.48
CA GLY A 105 9.27 13.53 6.99
C GLY A 105 9.41 14.60 5.91
N LYS A 106 9.78 14.24 4.68
CA LYS A 106 9.89 15.18 3.58
C LYS A 106 8.55 15.44 2.89
N ILE A 107 8.39 16.63 2.38
CA ILE A 107 7.19 17.07 1.67
C ILE A 107 7.20 16.52 0.24
N ILE A 108 6.19 15.72 -0.09
CA ILE A 108 6.00 15.11 -1.41
C ILE A 108 5.46 16.11 -2.41
N ARG A 109 4.41 16.85 -2.01
CA ARG A 109 3.72 17.86 -2.84
C ARG A 109 3.08 18.92 -1.97
N GLN A 110 2.80 20.04 -2.59
CA GLN A 110 2.12 21.18 -1.97
C GLN A 110 1.00 21.70 -2.88
N GLU A 111 0.04 22.40 -2.28
CA GLU A 111 -1.02 23.15 -2.96
C GLU A 111 -1.31 24.42 -2.14
N PRO A 112 -1.20 25.63 -2.70
CA PRO A 112 -0.83 25.99 -4.06
C PRO A 112 0.61 25.61 -4.44
N GLU A 113 0.90 25.59 -5.77
CA GLU A 113 2.24 25.32 -6.25
C GLU A 113 3.22 26.44 -5.88
N ALA A 114 4.52 26.12 -5.92
CA ALA A 114 5.55 27.12 -5.65
C ALA A 114 5.51 28.24 -6.71
N GLY A 115 5.40 29.50 -6.24
CA GLY A 115 5.29 30.66 -7.08
C GLY A 115 3.87 31.11 -7.36
N ASP A 116 2.85 30.36 -6.97
CA ASP A 116 1.46 30.78 -7.04
C ASP A 116 1.18 31.91 -6.05
N VAL A 117 0.26 32.78 -6.42
CA VAL A 117 -0.19 33.89 -5.58
C VAL A 117 -1.18 33.38 -4.54
N ILE A 118 -0.91 33.69 -3.28
CA ILE A 118 -1.78 33.35 -2.14
C ILE A 118 -2.00 34.60 -1.27
N GLU A 119 -3.14 34.70 -0.64
CA GLU A 119 -3.39 35.76 0.34
C GLU A 119 -2.53 35.53 1.60
N LYS A 120 -2.10 36.58 2.27
CA LYS A 120 -1.45 36.51 3.58
C LYS A 120 -2.36 35.81 4.58
N GLY A 121 -1.82 34.80 5.29
CA GLY A 121 -2.61 33.91 6.15
C GLY A 121 -3.38 32.85 5.37
N GLY A 122 -3.16 32.72 4.08
CA GLY A 122 -3.77 31.69 3.26
C GLY A 122 -3.28 30.30 3.64
N THR A 123 -4.07 29.27 3.28
CA THR A 123 -3.77 27.88 3.63
C THR A 123 -2.94 27.23 2.55
N VAL A 124 -1.81 26.64 2.95
CA VAL A 124 -0.98 25.77 2.10
C VAL A 124 -1.17 24.32 2.55
N SER A 125 -1.69 23.50 1.65
CA SER A 125 -1.82 22.06 1.86
C SER A 125 -0.49 21.37 1.55
N LEU A 126 0.01 20.60 2.50
CA LEU A 126 1.26 19.86 2.36
C LEU A 126 0.98 18.36 2.50
N VAL A 127 1.57 17.58 1.62
CA VAL A 127 1.59 16.12 1.74
C VAL A 127 2.99 15.69 2.16
N VAL A 128 3.10 15.09 3.35
CA VAL A 128 4.37 14.68 3.95
C VAL A 128 4.52 13.17 3.89
N SER A 129 5.69 12.70 3.50
CA SER A 129 6.01 11.29 3.40
C SER A 129 6.06 10.60 4.77
N LYS A 130 5.42 9.44 4.86
CA LYS A 130 5.61 8.46 5.93
C LYS A 130 6.83 7.56 5.71
N GLY A 131 7.49 7.67 4.55
CA GLY A 131 8.42 6.68 4.01
C GLY A 131 7.69 5.51 3.37
N PRO A 132 8.39 4.43 3.04
CA PRO A 132 7.79 3.24 2.44
C PRO A 132 6.80 2.56 3.37
N GLN A 133 5.82 1.90 2.80
CA GLN A 133 4.90 1.08 3.58
C GLN A 133 5.59 -0.22 3.95
N LEU A 134 5.78 -0.46 5.26
CA LEU A 134 6.43 -1.65 5.79
C LEU A 134 5.40 -2.68 6.29
N VAL A 135 5.69 -3.95 6.07
CA VAL A 135 4.97 -5.09 6.64
C VAL A 135 5.94 -6.03 7.35
N GLN A 136 5.44 -6.75 8.34
CA GLN A 136 6.26 -7.73 9.05
C GLN A 136 6.35 -9.03 8.24
N MET A 137 7.59 -9.53 8.03
CA MET A 137 7.85 -10.81 7.39
C MET A 137 7.24 -11.94 8.22
N PRO A 138 6.36 -12.78 7.65
CA PRO A 138 5.82 -13.94 8.35
C PRO A 138 6.89 -15.04 8.50
N ASP A 139 6.68 -15.89 9.50
CA ASP A 139 7.44 -17.13 9.58
C ASP A 139 6.82 -18.15 8.62
N VAL A 140 7.54 -18.46 7.55
CA VAL A 140 7.11 -19.37 6.49
C VAL A 140 7.96 -20.64 6.42
N ILE A 141 8.95 -20.78 7.31
CA ILE A 141 9.81 -21.98 7.35
C ILE A 141 8.96 -23.20 7.69
N GLY A 142 9.15 -24.28 6.93
CA GLY A 142 8.37 -25.49 7.06
C GLY A 142 6.97 -25.47 6.44
N PHE A 143 6.50 -24.32 5.93
CA PHE A 143 5.26 -24.27 5.18
C PHE A 143 5.42 -24.97 3.83
N THR A 144 4.32 -25.47 3.27
CA THR A 144 4.32 -25.87 1.87
C THR A 144 4.54 -24.64 0.97
N GLN A 145 5.09 -24.85 -0.22
CA GLN A 145 5.30 -23.77 -1.18
C GLN A 145 4.04 -22.93 -1.39
N GLU A 146 2.88 -23.57 -1.62
CA GLU A 146 1.60 -22.86 -1.83
C GLU A 146 1.18 -22.06 -0.60
N GLY A 147 1.35 -22.62 0.60
CA GLY A 147 1.02 -21.95 1.85
C GLY A 147 1.88 -20.71 2.08
N ALA A 148 3.20 -20.83 1.85
CA ALA A 148 4.13 -19.72 1.98
C ALA A 148 3.85 -18.61 0.95
N VAL A 149 3.59 -18.98 -0.30
CA VAL A 149 3.23 -18.03 -1.37
C VAL A 149 1.97 -17.25 -0.98
N SER A 150 0.91 -17.96 -0.58
CA SER A 150 -0.35 -17.32 -0.17
C SER A 150 -0.19 -16.38 1.02
N GLU A 151 0.62 -16.77 2.02
CA GLU A 151 0.88 -15.94 3.20
C GLU A 151 1.65 -14.68 2.85
N LEU A 152 2.69 -14.77 1.99
CA LEU A 152 3.46 -13.61 1.53
C LEU A 152 2.61 -12.65 0.69
N GLU A 153 1.86 -13.18 -0.27
CA GLU A 153 0.97 -12.39 -1.13
C GLU A 153 -0.12 -11.66 -0.32
N SER A 154 -0.67 -12.32 0.72
CA SER A 154 -1.66 -11.69 1.60
C SER A 154 -1.14 -10.45 2.32
N ARG A 155 0.19 -10.35 2.49
CA ARG A 155 0.89 -9.21 3.10
C ARG A 155 1.44 -8.23 2.07
N GLY A 156 1.16 -8.45 0.78
CA GLY A 156 1.63 -7.61 -0.32
C GLY A 156 3.11 -7.80 -0.65
N LEU A 157 3.70 -8.95 -0.29
CA LEU A 157 5.06 -9.35 -0.67
C LEU A 157 5.02 -10.19 -1.95
N THR A 158 6.11 -10.18 -2.72
CA THR A 158 6.19 -10.91 -3.99
C THR A 158 7.07 -12.16 -3.81
N PRO A 159 6.50 -13.38 -3.74
CA PRO A 159 7.30 -14.59 -3.57
C PRO A 159 8.02 -15.02 -4.86
N SER A 160 9.25 -15.50 -4.72
CA SER A 160 10.04 -16.13 -5.78
C SER A 160 10.62 -17.44 -5.25
N CYS A 161 10.27 -18.59 -5.87
CA CYS A 161 10.62 -19.91 -5.35
C CYS A 161 11.78 -20.52 -6.12
N PHE A 162 12.76 -21.07 -5.39
CA PHE A 162 13.88 -21.82 -5.93
C PHE A 162 13.97 -23.18 -5.23
N MET A 163 14.11 -24.25 -6.00
CA MET A 163 14.32 -25.57 -5.44
C MET A 163 15.79 -25.76 -5.03
N VAL A 164 16.00 -26.33 -3.86
CA VAL A 164 17.32 -26.65 -3.33
C VAL A 164 17.41 -28.15 -3.03
N VAL A 165 18.64 -28.67 -2.99
CA VAL A 165 18.87 -30.06 -2.60
C VAL A 165 18.39 -30.26 -1.16
N ASN A 166 17.59 -31.31 -0.96
CA ASN A 166 17.04 -31.67 0.34
C ASN A 166 17.96 -32.68 1.03
N ASP A 167 18.40 -32.37 2.25
CA ASP A 167 19.21 -33.24 3.10
C ASP A 167 18.35 -34.17 3.98
N GLY A 168 17.04 -34.13 3.83
CA GLY A 168 16.07 -34.89 4.62
C GLY A 168 15.55 -34.17 5.86
N SER A 169 16.04 -32.97 6.16
CA SER A 169 15.57 -32.17 7.33
C SER A 169 14.16 -31.61 7.17
N TYR A 170 13.71 -31.48 5.93
CA TYR A 170 12.37 -30.98 5.59
C TYR A 170 11.65 -31.90 4.63
N ALA A 171 10.33 -31.93 4.70
CA ALA A 171 9.53 -32.62 3.71
C ALA A 171 9.72 -31.97 2.33
N ALA A 172 9.75 -32.77 1.27
CA ALA A 172 9.83 -32.26 -0.09
C ALA A 172 8.67 -31.27 -0.38
N GLY A 173 8.96 -30.16 -1.04
CA GLY A 173 8.00 -29.12 -1.32
C GLY A 173 7.78 -28.11 -0.19
N CYS A 174 8.48 -28.25 0.94
CA CYS A 174 8.43 -27.29 2.04
C CYS A 174 9.53 -26.23 1.96
N VAL A 175 9.28 -25.05 2.53
CA VAL A 175 10.24 -23.95 2.62
C VAL A 175 11.33 -24.30 3.63
N VAL A 176 12.58 -24.28 3.19
CA VAL A 176 13.78 -24.51 4.03
C VAL A 176 14.29 -23.19 4.59
N SER A 177 14.31 -22.16 3.76
CA SER A 177 14.76 -20.83 4.15
C SER A 177 14.13 -19.75 3.27
N ALA A 178 14.20 -18.49 3.72
CA ALA A 178 13.78 -17.32 2.98
C ALA A 178 14.92 -16.29 2.94
N SER A 179 14.87 -15.34 2.02
CA SER A 179 15.85 -14.26 1.90
C SER A 179 15.80 -13.24 3.04
N GLU A 180 14.66 -13.17 3.71
CA GLU A 180 14.41 -12.27 4.83
C GLU A 180 14.05 -13.07 6.09
N ASP A 181 14.49 -12.57 7.25
CA ASP A 181 14.21 -13.18 8.54
C ASP A 181 12.75 -12.97 8.96
N ALA A 182 12.15 -14.00 9.55
CA ALA A 182 10.83 -13.91 10.15
C ALA A 182 10.79 -12.79 11.21
N GLY A 183 9.76 -11.94 11.13
CA GLY A 183 9.59 -10.80 12.04
C GLY A 183 10.30 -9.51 11.60
N SER A 184 11.18 -9.54 10.60
CA SER A 184 11.78 -8.33 10.04
C SER A 184 10.74 -7.42 9.38
N MET A 185 11.01 -6.12 9.32
CA MET A 185 10.15 -5.15 8.64
C MET A 185 10.63 -5.00 7.19
N VAL A 186 9.76 -5.33 6.25
CA VAL A 186 10.05 -5.37 4.82
C VAL A 186 9.09 -4.43 4.08
N GLU A 187 9.56 -3.77 3.03
CA GLU A 187 8.72 -2.91 2.20
C GLU A 187 7.68 -3.73 1.42
N VAL A 188 6.46 -3.22 1.34
CA VAL A 188 5.40 -3.82 0.51
C VAL A 188 5.87 -3.89 -0.94
N GLY A 189 5.64 -5.03 -1.61
CA GLY A 189 6.10 -5.28 -2.98
C GLY A 189 7.51 -5.88 -3.08
N THR A 190 8.26 -5.97 -1.96
CA THR A 190 9.59 -6.62 -1.96
C THR A 190 9.49 -8.07 -2.42
N THR A 191 10.44 -8.49 -3.26
CA THR A 191 10.56 -9.88 -3.69
C THR A 191 11.25 -10.70 -2.60
N ILE A 192 10.54 -11.70 -2.08
CA ILE A 192 11.03 -12.65 -1.09
C ILE A 192 11.42 -13.94 -1.81
N VAL A 193 12.70 -14.31 -1.72
CA VAL A 193 13.18 -15.58 -2.27
C VAL A 193 12.93 -16.67 -1.25
N LEU A 194 12.18 -17.71 -1.67
CA LEU A 194 11.92 -18.91 -0.91
C LEU A 194 12.75 -20.08 -1.46
N TYR A 195 13.49 -20.74 -0.61
CA TYR A 195 14.22 -21.95 -0.94
C TYR A 195 13.37 -23.15 -0.52
N ILE A 196 12.99 -23.96 -1.51
CA ILE A 196 12.05 -25.07 -1.36
C ILE A 196 12.85 -26.39 -1.38
N ALA A 197 12.61 -27.25 -0.40
CA ALA A 197 13.21 -28.59 -0.36
C ALA A 197 12.79 -29.39 -1.60
N GLY A 198 13.75 -29.84 -2.38
CA GLY A 198 13.53 -30.82 -3.45
C GLY A 198 13.25 -32.23 -2.89
N ASP A 199 13.17 -33.21 -3.79
CA ASP A 199 13.12 -34.63 -3.37
C ASP A 199 14.42 -35.01 -2.67
N VAL A 200 14.32 -35.85 -1.64
CA VAL A 200 15.52 -36.43 -1.00
C VAL A 200 16.22 -37.32 -2.02
N PRO A 201 17.54 -37.14 -2.29
CA PRO A 201 18.26 -37.99 -3.19
C PRO A 201 18.19 -39.46 -2.73
N ALA A 202 17.99 -40.38 -3.66
CA ALA A 202 17.87 -41.82 -3.36
C ALA A 202 19.14 -42.44 -2.67
N ASP A 203 20.27 -41.71 -2.73
CA ASP A 203 21.54 -42.10 -2.10
C ASP A 203 21.79 -41.38 -0.74
N ALA A 204 20.80 -40.67 -0.18
CA ALA A 204 20.94 -40.11 1.15
C ALA A 204 21.14 -41.24 2.17
N PRO A 205 22.18 -41.20 3.04
CA PRO A 205 22.39 -42.22 4.05
C PRO A 205 21.13 -42.31 4.92
N ALA A 206 20.53 -43.50 4.98
CA ALA A 206 19.40 -43.72 5.90
C ALA A 206 19.88 -43.35 7.32
N GLU A 207 19.16 -42.47 7.96
CA GLU A 207 19.35 -42.15 9.37
C GLU A 207 19.33 -43.50 10.12
N PRO A 208 20.33 -43.81 10.96
CA PRO A 208 20.36 -45.05 11.66
C PRO A 208 19.10 -45.18 12.51
N GLU A 209 18.23 -46.13 12.15
CA GLU A 209 17.04 -46.43 12.95
C GLU A 209 17.48 -46.62 14.40
N ALA A 210 16.92 -45.86 15.31
CA ALA A 210 17.14 -46.02 16.73
C ALA A 210 16.84 -47.47 17.09
N PRO A 211 17.72 -48.17 17.84
CA PRO A 211 17.53 -49.58 18.16
C PRO A 211 16.18 -49.74 18.87
N SER A 212 15.26 -50.49 18.23
CA SER A 212 14.03 -50.90 18.84
C SER A 212 14.38 -51.84 20.00
N ASP A 213 14.33 -51.31 21.21
CA ASP A 213 14.47 -52.06 22.45
C ASP A 213 13.26 -53.00 22.61
N THR A 214 13.38 -54.21 22.04
CA THR A 214 12.55 -55.37 22.37
C THR A 214 13.23 -56.15 23.48
N GLY A 215 13.37 -55.53 24.65
CA GLY A 215 13.81 -56.18 25.87
C GLY A 215 12.62 -56.68 26.69
N THR A 216 12.26 -57.93 26.49
CA THR A 216 11.41 -58.72 27.40
C THR A 216 12.11 -58.87 28.75
N PRO A 217 11.49 -58.57 29.90
CA PRO A 217 12.06 -58.89 31.19
C PRO A 217 11.69 -60.29 31.58
N ALA A 218 12.66 -61.17 31.62
CA ALA A 218 12.55 -62.43 32.37
C ALA A 218 13.13 -62.29 33.78
N GLY A 219 12.33 -62.64 34.76
CA GLY A 219 12.55 -62.46 36.18
C GLY A 219 13.71 -63.28 36.78
N GLY A 220 13.99 -62.91 38.03
CA GLY A 220 14.90 -63.72 38.91
C GLY A 220 15.52 -62.86 40.01
N ASP A 221 14.84 -62.78 41.10
CA ASP A 221 15.16 -63.10 42.51
C ASP A 221 16.51 -62.62 43.14
N ALA A 222 16.33 -62.00 44.29
CA ALA A 222 17.10 -62.00 45.53
C ALA A 222 18.59 -61.62 45.58
N ALA A 223 18.95 -60.65 46.32
CA ALA A 223 19.61 -60.68 47.64
C ALA A 223 20.21 -59.37 48.10
N GLN A 224 19.86 -59.00 49.32
CA GLN A 224 20.38 -58.10 50.30
C GLN A 224 21.87 -57.72 50.21
N GLY A 225 22.16 -56.49 50.51
CA GLY A 225 23.51 -56.05 50.85
C GLY A 225 23.52 -54.51 51.10
N GLY A 226 23.20 -54.14 52.34
CA GLY A 226 23.34 -52.76 52.78
C GLY A 226 24.81 -52.38 52.90
N VAL A 227 25.14 -51.18 52.58
CA VAL A 227 26.32 -50.46 53.12
C VAL A 227 25.91 -48.99 53.29
N GLU A 228 25.89 -48.63 54.54
CA GLU A 228 25.82 -47.33 55.17
C GLU A 228 27.10 -46.54 54.83
N TYR A 229 27.02 -45.33 54.42
CA TYR A 229 28.12 -44.38 54.55
C TYR A 229 27.60 -43.11 55.18
N ASP A 230 28.23 -42.90 56.33
CA ASP A 230 28.08 -41.81 57.28
C ASP A 230 28.63 -40.48 56.74
N THR A 231 28.08 -39.47 57.24
CA THR A 231 28.42 -38.03 57.13
C THR A 231 29.80 -37.73 57.73
N ASP A 232 30.52 -36.83 57.04
CA ASP A 232 31.20 -35.66 57.66
C ASP A 232 31.36 -34.56 56.58
#